data_1da81dcd1cb43488e68013bbf689331d
#
_entry.id   1da81dcd1cb43488e68013bbf689331d
#
_cell.length_a   1.000
_cell.length_b   1.000
_cell.length_c   1.000
_cell.angle_alpha   90.00
_cell.angle_beta   90.00
_cell.angle_gamma   90.00
#
_symmetry.space_group_name_H-M   'P 1'
#
loop_
_entity.id
_entity.type
_entity.pdbx_description
1 polymer ?
#
loop_
_entity_poly.entity_id
_entity_poly.type
_entity_poly.pdbx_seq_one_letter_code
_entity_poly.pdbx_strand_id
1 'polypeptide(L)'
;MGLFDALMGRKPTAPAPSALTFTLADAGYTYDDGNVGLEPTSLTISERRVALICLNRSGKTTLLKLLDGALTATSGTVSIAGGEESLNPAVKRDLKRIEDIIGRVRREEIPNSYYKAATIAEAIDEPLKKHKVPESERQAIIGNLFAHFGLAEVSRQPASALDSEKRHLLAIASALSFSPAAIVADEPTKGLDEIGTTHVAKALFGYNKQVVFATHDTEMIVRPEYAIDRTLVLDDHRIVFDGVPADAVAFYNDLVRARFEAAKA
;
A
#
# COMPACT_ATOMS: atom_id res chain seq x y z
N MET A 1 10.39 17.71 8.14
CA MET A 1 9.10 17.89 8.85
C MET A 1 8.01 17.60 7.84
N GLY A 2 7.38 16.42 7.91
CA GLY A 2 6.34 16.04 6.95
C GLY A 2 5.08 16.90 7.15
N LEU A 3 4.36 17.19 6.06
CA LEU A 3 3.09 17.91 6.08
C LEU A 3 2.11 17.29 7.09
N PHE A 4 2.17 15.95 7.26
CA PHE A 4 1.36 15.18 8.19
C PHE A 4 1.67 15.50 9.66
N ASP A 5 2.95 15.65 10.04
CA ASP A 5 3.34 15.98 11.42
C ASP A 5 2.90 17.41 11.79
N ALA A 6 2.92 18.33 10.81
CA ALA A 6 2.41 19.69 10.98
C ALA A 6 0.87 19.73 11.11
N LEU A 7 0.15 18.90 10.32
CA LEU A 7 -1.30 18.77 10.35
C LEU A 7 -1.83 18.15 11.65
N MET A 8 -1.05 17.25 12.26
CA MET A 8 -1.45 16.54 13.48
C MET A 8 -1.12 17.31 14.76
N GLY A 9 -0.54 18.52 14.67
CA GLY A 9 -0.22 19.34 15.83
C GLY A 9 0.80 18.70 16.79
N ARG A 10 1.43 17.60 16.38
CA ARG A 10 2.47 16.95 17.17
C ARG A 10 3.75 17.79 17.11
N LYS A 11 4.23 18.26 18.27
CA LYS A 11 5.62 18.67 18.38
C LYS A 11 6.49 17.49 17.90
N PRO A 12 7.55 17.73 17.11
CA PRO A 12 8.45 16.69 16.65
C PRO A 12 9.11 16.03 17.86
N THR A 13 8.60 14.92 18.31
CA THR A 13 9.12 14.13 19.42
C THR A 13 9.84 12.86 18.98
N ALA A 14 10.12 12.71 17.69
CA ALA A 14 11.11 11.76 17.18
C ALA A 14 11.46 12.15 15.74
N PRO A 15 12.66 11.86 15.24
CA PRO A 15 12.91 11.89 13.80
C PRO A 15 11.86 11.01 13.12
N ALA A 16 11.40 11.43 11.93
CA ALA A 16 10.51 10.61 11.11
C ALA A 16 11.06 9.18 11.12
N PRO A 17 10.25 8.15 11.40
CA PRO A 17 10.76 6.79 11.42
C PRO A 17 11.52 6.57 10.12
N SER A 18 12.75 6.11 10.23
CA SER A 18 13.57 5.70 9.10
C SER A 18 12.73 4.77 8.22
N ALA A 19 12.84 4.89 6.90
CA ALA A 19 12.14 4.02 5.97
C ALA A 19 12.30 2.56 6.43
N LEU A 20 11.23 1.78 6.34
CA LEU A 20 11.30 0.36 6.66
C LEU A 20 12.15 -0.35 5.60
N THR A 21 12.91 -1.34 6.02
CA THR A 21 13.57 -2.26 5.11
C THR A 21 12.81 -3.58 5.12
N PHE A 22 12.22 -3.91 3.98
CA PHE A 22 11.59 -5.21 3.76
C PHE A 22 12.62 -6.14 3.14
N THR A 23 12.83 -7.30 3.73
CA THR A 23 13.77 -8.30 3.20
C THR A 23 13.04 -9.64 3.05
N LEU A 24 13.06 -10.16 1.83
CA LEU A 24 12.73 -11.54 1.52
C LEU A 24 14.05 -12.30 1.34
N ALA A 25 14.25 -13.38 2.08
CA ALA A 25 15.38 -14.27 1.94
C ALA A 25 14.85 -15.64 1.47
N ASP A 26 14.93 -15.87 0.18
CA ASP A 26 14.43 -17.07 -0.51
C ASP A 26 12.96 -17.37 -0.17
N ALA A 27 12.18 -16.30 0.02
CA ALA A 27 10.81 -16.37 0.48
C ALA A 27 9.85 -16.66 -0.67
N GLY A 28 9.06 -17.71 -0.52
CA GLY A 28 8.02 -18.11 -1.46
C GLY A 28 6.69 -18.37 -0.76
N TYR A 29 5.63 -18.46 -1.55
CA TYR A 29 4.30 -18.76 -1.05
C TYR A 29 3.54 -19.68 -1.98
N THR A 30 3.09 -20.80 -1.44
CA THR A 30 2.18 -21.73 -2.11
C THR A 30 0.87 -21.76 -1.33
N TYR A 31 -0.26 -21.62 -2.03
CA TYR A 31 -1.59 -21.69 -1.44
C TYR A 31 -1.96 -23.13 -1.07
N ASP A 32 -2.97 -23.33 -0.21
CA ASP A 32 -3.41 -24.64 0.27
C ASP A 32 -3.91 -25.55 -0.86
N ASP A 33 -4.34 -24.97 -1.98
CA ASP A 33 -4.76 -25.70 -3.19
C ASP A 33 -3.59 -26.14 -4.09
N GLY A 34 -2.36 -25.88 -3.66
CA GLY A 34 -1.13 -26.19 -4.40
C GLY A 34 -0.71 -25.15 -5.43
N ASN A 35 -1.51 -24.09 -5.65
CA ASN A 35 -1.15 -23.03 -6.59
C ASN A 35 0.01 -22.18 -6.03
N VAL A 36 1.01 -21.95 -6.87
CA VAL A 36 2.12 -21.04 -6.53
C VAL A 36 1.61 -19.60 -6.55
N GLY A 37 1.80 -18.88 -5.46
CA GLY A 37 1.52 -17.45 -5.35
C GLY A 37 2.74 -16.59 -5.61
N LEU A 38 3.91 -17.04 -5.13
CA LEU A 38 5.22 -16.44 -5.39
C LEU A 38 6.28 -17.53 -5.29
N GLU A 39 7.10 -17.65 -6.32
CA GLU A 39 8.29 -18.52 -6.31
C GLU A 39 9.33 -17.99 -5.30
N PRO A 40 10.22 -18.86 -4.79
CA PRO A 40 11.28 -18.44 -3.89
C PRO A 40 12.04 -17.23 -4.44
N THR A 41 12.02 -16.15 -3.67
CA THR A 41 12.50 -14.83 -4.11
C THR A 41 13.35 -14.20 -3.02
N SER A 42 14.51 -13.68 -3.40
CA SER A 42 15.37 -12.85 -2.55
C SER A 42 15.28 -11.40 -3.03
N LEU A 43 14.82 -10.51 -2.14
CA LEU A 43 14.53 -9.11 -2.45
C LEU A 43 14.74 -8.26 -1.20
N THR A 44 15.31 -7.07 -1.37
CA THR A 44 15.35 -6.04 -0.34
C THR A 44 14.73 -4.75 -0.89
N ILE A 45 13.80 -4.16 -0.14
CA ILE A 45 13.16 -2.89 -0.45
C ILE A 45 13.41 -1.92 0.71
N SER A 46 14.09 -0.82 0.42
CA SER A 46 14.34 0.27 1.37
C SER A 46 14.02 1.65 0.76
N GLU A 47 13.72 1.67 -0.52
CA GLU A 47 13.42 2.87 -1.28
C GLU A 47 12.09 3.46 -0.79
N ARG A 48 11.92 4.75 -1.00
CA ARG A 48 10.72 5.47 -0.54
C ARG A 48 9.47 5.10 -1.34
N ARG A 49 9.61 4.89 -2.66
CA ARG A 49 8.48 4.58 -3.55
C ARG A 49 8.86 3.48 -4.51
N VAL A 50 8.23 2.33 -4.31
CA VAL A 50 8.47 1.15 -5.14
C VAL A 50 7.17 0.71 -5.78
N ALA A 51 7.18 0.65 -7.11
CA ALA A 51 6.06 0.13 -7.90
C ALA A 51 6.24 -1.35 -8.24
N LEU A 52 5.16 -2.08 -8.29
CA LEU A 52 5.06 -3.43 -8.81
C LEU A 52 4.14 -3.43 -10.03
N ILE A 53 4.64 -3.90 -11.17
CA ILE A 53 3.83 -4.06 -12.37
C ILE A 53 3.91 -5.51 -12.85
N CYS A 54 2.82 -6.05 -13.35
CA CYS A 54 2.81 -7.41 -13.85
C CYS A 54 1.66 -7.68 -14.81
N LEU A 55 1.75 -8.78 -15.54
CA LEU A 55 0.61 -9.42 -16.16
C LEU A 55 -0.33 -10.00 -15.08
N ASN A 56 -1.59 -10.23 -15.46
CA ASN A 56 -2.58 -10.78 -14.53
C ASN A 56 -2.12 -12.13 -13.96
N ARG A 57 -2.38 -12.35 -12.66
CA ARG A 57 -2.07 -13.59 -11.92
C ARG A 57 -0.59 -13.89 -11.73
N SER A 58 0.31 -12.92 -11.87
CA SER A 58 1.77 -13.13 -11.71
C SER A 58 2.30 -12.96 -10.26
N GLY A 59 1.45 -13.01 -9.24
CA GLY A 59 1.89 -13.02 -7.84
C GLY A 59 1.97 -11.65 -7.14
N LYS A 60 1.56 -10.54 -7.78
CA LYS A 60 1.56 -9.17 -7.23
C LYS A 60 0.96 -9.07 -5.83
N THR A 61 -0.31 -9.49 -5.72
CA THR A 61 -1.05 -9.45 -4.44
C THR A 61 -0.41 -10.35 -3.38
N THR A 62 0.18 -11.48 -3.78
CA THR A 62 0.89 -12.37 -2.86
C THR A 62 2.14 -11.70 -2.31
N LEU A 63 2.96 -11.08 -3.19
CA LEU A 63 4.15 -10.34 -2.75
C LEU A 63 3.78 -9.21 -1.80
N LEU A 64 2.77 -8.38 -2.12
CA LEU A 64 2.31 -7.32 -1.23
C LEU A 64 1.83 -7.85 0.13
N LYS A 65 1.12 -8.98 0.15
CA LYS A 65 0.65 -9.62 1.39
C LYS A 65 1.78 -10.21 2.23
N LEU A 66 2.87 -10.64 1.60
CA LEU A 66 4.08 -11.04 2.33
C LEU A 66 4.78 -9.83 2.95
N LEU A 67 4.88 -8.70 2.21
CA LEU A 67 5.49 -7.47 2.70
C LEU A 67 4.71 -6.84 3.85
N ASP A 68 3.38 -6.93 3.87
CA ASP A 68 2.57 -6.34 4.93
C ASP A 68 2.20 -7.34 6.05
N GLY A 69 2.71 -8.56 5.99
CA GLY A 69 2.47 -9.59 6.98
C GLY A 69 1.06 -10.20 6.96
N ALA A 70 0.25 -9.94 5.92
CA ALA A 70 -1.06 -10.59 5.76
C ALA A 70 -0.94 -12.07 5.35
N LEU A 71 0.20 -12.46 4.79
CA LEU A 71 0.60 -13.84 4.55
C LEU A 71 1.94 -14.11 5.20
N THR A 72 2.12 -15.34 5.67
CA THR A 72 3.42 -15.87 6.13
C THR A 72 4.01 -16.71 5.02
N ALA A 73 5.29 -16.50 4.68
CA ALA A 73 5.97 -17.28 3.65
C ALA A 73 5.91 -18.79 3.96
N THR A 74 5.64 -19.60 2.94
CA THR A 74 5.64 -21.08 3.05
C THR A 74 7.04 -21.66 2.88
N SER A 75 7.98 -20.90 2.28
CA SER A 75 9.41 -21.20 2.21
C SER A 75 10.22 -19.93 2.43
N GLY A 76 11.48 -20.07 2.88
CA GLY A 76 12.32 -18.93 3.20
C GLY A 76 11.80 -18.06 4.34
N THR A 77 12.21 -16.79 4.39
CA THR A 77 11.82 -15.87 5.47
C THR A 77 11.55 -14.47 4.94
N VAL A 78 10.62 -13.77 5.62
CA VAL A 78 10.38 -12.35 5.44
C VAL A 78 10.74 -11.62 6.72
N SER A 79 11.45 -10.51 6.61
CA SER A 79 11.71 -9.61 7.74
C SER A 79 11.44 -8.16 7.38
N ILE A 80 10.99 -7.38 8.36
CA ILE A 80 10.66 -5.96 8.23
C ILE A 80 11.44 -5.23 9.31
N ALA A 81 12.47 -4.49 8.90
CA ALA A 81 13.33 -3.76 9.82
C ALA A 81 12.98 -2.27 9.84
N GLY A 82 12.91 -1.70 11.04
CA GLY A 82 12.74 -0.27 11.29
C GLY A 82 13.63 0.18 12.45
N GLY A 83 14.69 0.93 12.15
CA GLY A 83 15.72 1.25 13.15
C GLY A 83 16.50 0.01 13.55
N GLU A 84 16.63 -0.24 14.87
CA GLU A 84 17.36 -1.38 15.42
C GLU A 84 16.53 -2.68 15.50
N GLU A 85 15.23 -2.61 15.21
CA GLU A 85 14.32 -3.77 15.31
C GLU A 85 14.12 -4.43 13.96
N SER A 86 14.08 -5.76 13.98
CA SER A 86 13.68 -6.60 12.84
C SER A 86 12.50 -7.47 13.26
N LEU A 87 11.38 -7.32 12.55
CA LEU A 87 10.13 -8.02 12.80
C LEU A 87 9.94 -9.15 11.79
N ASN A 88 9.45 -10.30 12.25
CA ASN A 88 9.18 -11.46 11.41
C ASN A 88 7.66 -11.73 11.38
N PRO A 89 6.99 -11.67 10.22
CA PRO A 89 5.55 -11.94 10.10
C PRO A 89 5.13 -13.33 10.58
N ALA A 90 6.03 -14.33 10.62
CA ALA A 90 5.76 -15.65 11.15
C ALA A 90 5.63 -15.66 12.68
N VAL A 91 6.07 -14.60 13.37
CA VAL A 91 6.01 -14.50 14.84
C VAL A 91 4.79 -13.68 15.24
N LYS A 92 3.84 -14.30 15.93
CA LYS A 92 2.56 -13.68 16.32
C LYS A 92 2.71 -12.32 17.05
N ARG A 93 3.72 -12.17 17.91
CA ARG A 93 3.99 -10.90 18.61
C ARG A 93 4.42 -9.81 17.63
N ASP A 94 5.27 -10.15 16.66
CA ASP A 94 5.81 -9.23 15.68
C ASP A 94 4.74 -8.83 14.65
N LEU A 95 3.84 -9.77 14.28
CA LEU A 95 2.73 -9.49 13.37
C LEU A 95 1.85 -8.34 13.86
N LYS A 96 1.55 -8.30 15.16
CA LYS A 96 0.79 -7.18 15.73
C LYS A 96 1.53 -5.84 15.60
N ARG A 97 2.85 -5.85 15.76
CA ARG A 97 3.67 -4.64 15.59
C ARG A 97 3.76 -4.23 14.13
N ILE A 98 3.83 -5.20 13.20
CA ILE A 98 3.77 -4.95 11.76
C ILE A 98 2.45 -4.25 11.40
N GLU A 99 1.32 -4.71 11.96
CA GLU A 99 0.02 -4.05 11.77
C GLU A 99 0.00 -2.60 12.26
N ASP A 100 0.76 -2.27 13.31
CA ASP A 100 0.82 -0.91 13.86
C ASP A 100 1.72 0.03 13.05
N ILE A 101 2.61 -0.48 12.20
CA ILE A 101 3.56 0.32 11.43
C ILE A 101 3.34 0.30 9.92
N ILE A 102 2.45 -0.54 9.41
CA ILE A 102 2.13 -0.64 7.97
C ILE A 102 0.65 -0.38 7.73
N GLY A 103 0.36 0.68 6.97
CA GLY A 103 -0.96 0.95 6.43
C GLY A 103 -1.23 0.10 5.18
N ARG A 104 -2.44 -0.47 5.09
CA ARG A 104 -2.84 -1.32 3.96
C ARG A 104 -3.93 -0.66 3.15
N VAL A 105 -3.73 -0.55 1.85
CA VAL A 105 -4.74 -0.11 0.87
C VAL A 105 -4.98 -1.25 -0.10
N ARG A 106 -6.22 -1.73 -0.19
CA ARG A 106 -6.60 -2.86 -1.03
C ARG A 106 -7.65 -2.40 -2.04
N ARG A 107 -7.23 -2.03 -3.25
CA ARG A 107 -8.12 -1.52 -4.30
C ARG A 107 -9.08 -0.47 -3.74
N GLU A 108 -10.34 -0.51 -4.15
CA GLU A 108 -11.45 0.26 -3.58
C GLU A 108 -12.08 -0.40 -2.33
N GLU A 109 -11.45 -1.46 -1.80
CA GLU A 109 -11.98 -2.22 -0.67
C GLU A 109 -11.73 -1.47 0.63
N ILE A 110 -12.74 -0.77 1.09
CA ILE A 110 -12.82 -0.34 2.48
C ILE A 110 -13.29 -1.52 3.34
N PRO A 111 -12.86 -1.61 4.61
CA PRO A 111 -13.29 -2.69 5.49
C PRO A 111 -14.81 -2.85 5.56
N ASN A 112 -15.31 -4.08 5.63
CA ASN A 112 -16.75 -4.36 5.76
C ASN A 112 -17.38 -3.66 6.99
N SER A 113 -16.63 -3.39 8.03
CA SER A 113 -17.05 -2.62 9.19
C SER A 113 -17.46 -1.20 8.82
N TYR A 114 -16.86 -0.60 7.79
CA TYR A 114 -17.17 0.75 7.33
C TYR A 114 -18.60 0.86 6.76
N TYR A 115 -19.09 -0.20 6.12
CA TYR A 115 -20.48 -0.26 5.64
C TYR A 115 -21.50 -0.44 6.76
N LYS A 116 -21.05 -0.84 7.96
CA LYS A 116 -21.89 -0.98 9.15
C LYS A 116 -21.94 0.29 10.00
N ALA A 117 -20.96 1.18 9.85
CA ALA A 117 -20.94 2.47 10.53
C ALA A 117 -21.98 3.40 9.95
N ALA A 118 -22.61 4.22 10.80
CA ALA A 118 -23.61 5.18 10.35
C ALA A 118 -22.99 6.29 9.50
N THR A 119 -21.72 6.60 9.74
CA THR A 119 -20.98 7.64 9.01
C THR A 119 -19.55 7.22 8.75
N ILE A 120 -18.91 7.81 7.72
CA ILE A 120 -17.49 7.57 7.47
C ILE A 120 -16.60 8.13 8.59
N ALA A 121 -17.04 9.12 9.33
CA ALA A 121 -16.32 9.61 10.50
C ALA A 121 -16.25 8.56 11.63
N GLU A 122 -17.35 7.85 11.88
CA GLU A 122 -17.36 6.71 12.81
C GLU A 122 -16.50 5.55 12.28
N ALA A 123 -16.56 5.30 10.97
CA ALA A 123 -15.77 4.24 10.36
C ALA A 123 -14.24 4.44 10.56
N ILE A 124 -13.74 5.67 10.40
CA ILE A 124 -12.32 6.01 10.62
C ILE A 124 -11.94 5.95 12.11
N ASP A 125 -12.89 6.17 13.03
CA ASP A 125 -12.63 6.07 14.48
C ASP A 125 -12.26 4.63 14.91
N GLU A 126 -12.73 3.60 14.17
CA GLU A 126 -12.43 2.19 14.46
C GLU A 126 -10.92 1.86 14.40
N PRO A 127 -10.21 2.12 13.28
CA PRO A 127 -8.76 1.91 13.24
C PRO A 127 -8.01 2.73 14.27
N LEU A 128 -8.42 3.96 14.56
CA LEU A 128 -7.81 4.78 15.60
C LEU A 128 -7.94 4.13 17.00
N LYS A 129 -9.10 3.55 17.32
CA LYS A 129 -9.32 2.76 18.55
C LYS A 129 -8.43 1.52 18.57
N LYS A 130 -8.38 0.77 17.47
CA LYS A 130 -7.56 -0.43 17.33
C LYS A 130 -6.09 -0.12 17.63
N HIS A 131 -5.58 1.00 17.13
CA HIS A 131 -4.21 1.47 17.34
C HIS A 131 -4.03 2.31 18.61
N LYS A 132 -5.02 2.28 19.54
CA LYS A 132 -4.97 2.92 20.87
C LYS A 132 -4.71 4.43 20.84
N VAL A 133 -5.16 5.11 19.79
CA VAL A 133 -5.09 6.58 19.74
C VAL A 133 -6.02 7.15 20.83
N PRO A 134 -5.53 8.09 21.67
CA PRO A 134 -6.35 8.70 22.73
C PRO A 134 -7.64 9.32 22.19
N GLU A 135 -8.74 9.15 22.90
CA GLU A 135 -10.05 9.69 22.50
C GLU A 135 -10.01 11.20 22.24
N SER A 136 -9.28 11.94 23.09
CA SER A 136 -9.09 13.38 22.96
C SER A 136 -8.44 13.84 21.67
N GLU A 137 -7.70 12.95 20.97
CA GLU A 137 -7.00 13.25 19.72
C GLU A 137 -7.78 12.79 18.49
N ARG A 138 -8.64 11.76 18.61
CA ARG A 138 -9.25 11.09 17.45
C ARG A 138 -10.08 12.03 16.57
N GLN A 139 -10.89 12.90 17.17
CA GLN A 139 -11.74 13.83 16.41
C GLN A 139 -10.91 14.84 15.60
N ALA A 140 -9.81 15.33 16.17
CA ALA A 140 -8.91 16.23 15.44
C ALA A 140 -8.20 15.50 14.28
N ILE A 141 -7.79 14.25 14.48
CA ILE A 141 -7.20 13.41 13.44
C ILE A 141 -8.19 13.19 12.29
N ILE A 142 -9.43 12.78 12.60
CA ILE A 142 -10.48 12.54 11.60
C ILE A 142 -10.77 13.82 10.81
N GLY A 143 -10.94 14.95 11.51
CA GLY A 143 -11.20 16.24 10.87
C GLY A 143 -10.07 16.66 9.91
N ASN A 144 -8.82 16.52 10.33
CA ASN A 144 -7.65 16.85 9.52
C ASN A 144 -7.51 15.92 8.29
N LEU A 145 -7.73 14.61 8.47
CA LEU A 145 -7.74 13.66 7.37
C LEU A 145 -8.82 14.02 6.35
N PHE A 146 -10.04 14.26 6.80
CA PHE A 146 -11.16 14.57 5.91
C PHE A 146 -10.97 15.90 5.18
N ALA A 147 -10.42 16.91 5.84
CA ALA A 147 -10.07 18.17 5.18
C ALA A 147 -9.01 17.94 4.09
N HIS A 148 -7.98 17.14 4.40
CA HIS A 148 -6.90 16.86 3.45
C HIS A 148 -7.37 16.03 2.24
N PHE A 149 -8.22 15.03 2.46
CA PHE A 149 -8.70 14.13 1.40
C PHE A 149 -9.99 14.63 0.71
N GLY A 150 -10.48 15.84 1.01
CA GLY A 150 -11.71 16.35 0.42
C GLY A 150 -12.97 15.56 0.84
N LEU A 151 -12.92 14.90 2.00
CA LEU A 151 -14.04 14.09 2.54
C LEU A 151 -14.90 14.85 3.57
N ALA A 152 -14.57 16.10 3.89
CA ALA A 152 -15.23 16.86 4.95
C ALA A 152 -16.74 17.01 4.72
N GLU A 153 -17.15 17.30 3.48
CA GLU A 153 -18.57 17.49 3.13
C GLU A 153 -19.39 16.20 3.22
N VAL A 154 -18.75 15.05 3.05
CA VAL A 154 -19.41 13.74 3.11
C VAL A 154 -19.18 13.01 4.43
N SER A 155 -18.53 13.65 5.40
CA SER A 155 -18.12 13.06 6.68
C SER A 155 -19.25 12.38 7.46
N ARG A 156 -20.48 12.88 7.32
CA ARG A 156 -21.69 12.37 7.97
C ARG A 156 -22.47 11.37 7.12
N GLN A 157 -22.00 11.05 5.92
CA GLN A 157 -22.63 10.06 5.04
C GLN A 157 -22.14 8.65 5.37
N PRO A 158 -22.96 7.61 5.12
CA PRO A 158 -22.48 6.24 5.17
C PRO A 158 -21.52 5.94 3.99
N ALA A 159 -20.61 5.01 4.19
CA ALA A 159 -19.64 4.63 3.16
C ALA A 159 -20.30 4.12 1.86
N SER A 160 -21.50 3.56 1.94
CA SER A 160 -22.29 3.10 0.78
C SER A 160 -22.80 4.23 -0.12
N ALA A 161 -22.85 5.46 0.38
CA ALA A 161 -23.28 6.64 -0.39
C ALA A 161 -22.14 7.31 -1.16
N LEU A 162 -20.88 6.89 -0.93
CA LEU A 162 -19.73 7.47 -1.59
C LEU A 162 -19.59 6.96 -3.03
N ASP A 163 -19.15 7.83 -3.92
CA ASP A 163 -18.68 7.46 -5.26
C ASP A 163 -17.35 6.67 -5.17
N SER A 164 -16.90 6.15 -6.31
CA SER A 164 -15.67 5.32 -6.35
C SER A 164 -14.44 6.09 -5.91
N GLU A 165 -14.26 7.34 -6.37
CA GLU A 165 -13.10 8.16 -6.00
C GLU A 165 -13.04 8.40 -4.48
N LYS A 166 -14.16 8.79 -3.86
CA LYS A 166 -14.22 9.02 -2.42
C LYS A 166 -14.00 7.76 -1.60
N ARG A 167 -14.41 6.58 -2.10
CA ARG A 167 -14.07 5.29 -1.46
C ARG A 167 -12.57 5.03 -1.47
N HIS A 168 -11.87 5.28 -2.58
CA HIS A 168 -10.41 5.15 -2.64
C HIS A 168 -9.72 6.13 -1.68
N LEU A 169 -10.15 7.40 -1.66
CA LEU A 169 -9.64 8.41 -0.73
C LEU A 169 -9.88 8.02 0.73
N LEU A 170 -11.06 7.46 1.05
CA LEU A 170 -11.38 6.95 2.37
C LEU A 170 -10.48 5.77 2.78
N ALA A 171 -10.19 4.84 1.85
CA ALA A 171 -9.28 3.73 2.09
C ALA A 171 -7.87 4.22 2.44
N ILE A 172 -7.35 5.21 1.70
CA ILE A 172 -6.04 5.82 1.97
C ILE A 172 -6.05 6.59 3.30
N ALA A 173 -7.10 7.39 3.55
CA ALA A 173 -7.26 8.12 4.82
C ALA A 173 -7.28 7.14 6.01
N SER A 174 -7.96 6.01 5.88
CA SER A 174 -7.98 4.95 6.88
C SER A 174 -6.59 4.37 7.14
N ALA A 175 -5.89 4.01 6.06
CA ALA A 175 -4.54 3.45 6.17
C ALA A 175 -3.54 4.42 6.81
N LEU A 176 -3.74 5.73 6.65
CA LEU A 176 -2.90 6.79 7.21
C LEU A 176 -3.30 7.23 8.62
N SER A 177 -4.52 6.90 9.09
CA SER A 177 -5.11 7.45 10.31
C SER A 177 -4.26 7.23 11.56
N PHE A 178 -3.60 6.08 11.69
CA PHE A 178 -2.72 5.75 12.82
C PHE A 178 -1.24 6.10 12.59
N SER A 179 -0.95 6.90 11.54
CA SER A 179 0.41 7.36 11.21
C SER A 179 1.44 6.24 10.98
N PRO A 180 1.18 5.27 10.09
CA PRO A 180 2.11 4.18 9.81
C PRO A 180 3.45 4.68 9.28
N ALA A 181 4.50 3.85 9.35
CA ALA A 181 5.80 4.12 8.76
C ALA A 181 5.79 3.91 7.23
N ALA A 182 5.07 2.90 6.77
CA ALA A 182 4.93 2.58 5.35
C ALA A 182 3.47 2.29 4.98
N ILE A 183 3.16 2.41 3.69
CA ILE A 183 1.91 1.98 3.08
C ILE A 183 2.20 0.90 2.05
N VAL A 184 1.43 -0.18 2.10
CA VAL A 184 1.39 -1.22 1.08
C VAL A 184 0.04 -1.14 0.38
N ALA A 185 0.04 -0.86 -0.94
CA ALA A 185 -1.17 -0.59 -1.71
C ALA A 185 -1.31 -1.54 -2.91
N ASP A 186 -2.45 -2.19 -3.05
CA ASP A 186 -2.78 -3.06 -4.19
C ASP A 186 -3.81 -2.37 -5.08
N GLU A 187 -3.40 -1.93 -6.27
CA GLU A 187 -4.24 -1.28 -7.27
C GLU A 187 -5.02 -0.07 -6.73
N PRO A 188 -4.36 0.93 -6.10
CA PRO A 188 -5.02 2.01 -5.36
C PRO A 188 -5.87 2.96 -6.21
N THR A 189 -5.75 2.91 -7.55
CA THR A 189 -6.48 3.78 -8.49
C THR A 189 -7.34 2.99 -9.49
N LYS A 190 -7.49 1.68 -9.28
CA LYS A 190 -8.16 0.83 -10.25
C LYS A 190 -9.65 1.17 -10.43
N GLY A 191 -10.06 1.34 -11.69
CA GLY A 191 -11.46 1.61 -12.03
C GLY A 191 -11.84 3.09 -11.98
N LEU A 192 -10.87 3.98 -11.73
CA LEU A 192 -11.05 5.42 -11.82
C LEU A 192 -10.72 5.92 -13.24
N ASP A 193 -11.32 7.03 -13.61
CA ASP A 193 -10.92 7.79 -14.78
C ASP A 193 -9.58 8.52 -14.54
N GLU A 194 -9.07 9.23 -15.52
CA GLU A 194 -7.78 9.93 -15.45
C GLU A 194 -7.76 11.01 -14.34
N ILE A 195 -8.88 11.72 -14.14
CA ILE A 195 -8.99 12.76 -13.11
C ILE A 195 -8.97 12.12 -11.73
N GLY A 196 -9.82 11.13 -11.46
CA GLY A 196 -9.87 10.41 -10.21
C GLY A 196 -8.55 9.69 -9.91
N THR A 197 -7.92 9.07 -10.91
CA THR A 197 -6.58 8.47 -10.79
C THR A 197 -5.55 9.49 -10.32
N THR A 198 -5.55 10.69 -10.92
CA THR A 198 -4.63 11.76 -10.54
C THR A 198 -4.88 12.24 -9.11
N HIS A 199 -6.14 12.41 -8.69
CA HIS A 199 -6.49 12.83 -7.34
C HIS A 199 -6.07 11.80 -6.30
N VAL A 200 -6.38 10.53 -6.52
CA VAL A 200 -6.05 9.44 -5.60
C VAL A 200 -4.54 9.21 -5.54
N ALA A 201 -3.83 9.26 -6.67
CA ALA A 201 -2.37 9.16 -6.68
C ALA A 201 -1.70 10.32 -5.94
N LYS A 202 -2.15 11.57 -6.15
CA LYS A 202 -1.66 12.73 -5.38
C LYS A 202 -1.92 12.56 -3.88
N ALA A 203 -3.08 12.02 -3.49
CA ALA A 203 -3.39 11.74 -2.11
C ALA A 203 -2.46 10.68 -1.51
N LEU A 204 -2.19 9.58 -2.25
CA LEU A 204 -1.29 8.50 -1.81
C LEU A 204 0.15 8.97 -1.69
N PHE A 205 0.66 9.71 -2.69
CA PHE A 205 2.06 10.16 -2.74
C PHE A 205 2.29 11.53 -2.09
N GLY A 206 1.24 12.25 -1.71
CA GLY A 206 1.33 13.57 -1.06
C GLY A 206 1.94 13.52 0.34
N TYR A 207 1.92 12.38 1.00
CA TYR A 207 2.54 12.19 2.30
C TYR A 207 3.99 11.77 2.21
N ASN A 208 4.80 12.20 3.21
CA ASN A 208 6.19 11.76 3.33
C ASN A 208 6.27 10.37 3.97
N LYS A 209 5.66 9.38 3.34
CA LYS A 209 5.68 7.98 3.77
C LYS A 209 6.34 7.11 2.71
N GLN A 210 6.89 5.99 3.14
CA GLN A 210 7.30 4.94 2.23
C GLN A 210 6.04 4.26 1.63
N VAL A 211 6.03 4.07 0.32
CA VAL A 211 4.89 3.44 -0.38
C VAL A 211 5.41 2.33 -1.28
N VAL A 212 4.95 1.11 -1.03
CA VAL A 212 5.12 -0.04 -1.94
C VAL A 212 3.76 -0.35 -2.54
N PHE A 213 3.62 -0.25 -3.85
CA PHE A 213 2.30 -0.38 -4.46
C PHE A 213 2.34 -1.19 -5.75
N ALA A 214 1.24 -1.85 -6.04
CA ALA A 214 1.04 -2.53 -7.31
C ALA A 214 0.05 -1.76 -8.18
N THR A 215 0.32 -1.72 -9.49
CA THR A 215 -0.54 -1.08 -10.47
C THR A 215 -0.39 -1.71 -11.84
N HIS A 216 -1.38 -1.51 -12.71
CA HIS A 216 -1.28 -1.75 -14.16
C HIS A 216 -1.10 -0.45 -14.95
N ASP A 217 -1.11 0.70 -14.30
CA ASP A 217 -0.96 2.00 -14.91
C ASP A 217 0.54 2.34 -15.11
N THR A 218 1.04 2.08 -16.32
CA THR A 218 2.42 2.37 -16.71
C THR A 218 2.72 3.86 -16.76
N GLU A 219 1.72 4.69 -17.08
CA GLU A 219 1.89 6.15 -17.15
C GLU A 219 2.10 6.71 -15.74
N MET A 220 1.34 6.24 -14.76
CA MET A 220 1.52 6.64 -13.37
C MET A 220 2.93 6.33 -12.86
N ILE A 221 3.51 5.19 -13.25
CA ILE A 221 4.85 4.77 -12.82
C ILE A 221 5.94 5.74 -13.29
N VAL A 222 5.82 6.28 -14.51
CA VAL A 222 6.85 7.16 -15.10
C VAL A 222 6.58 8.65 -14.88
N ARG A 223 5.47 9.04 -14.25
CA ARG A 223 5.17 10.45 -13.96
C ARG A 223 6.16 11.03 -12.94
N PRO A 224 6.93 12.08 -13.28
CA PRO A 224 7.97 12.63 -12.41
C PRO A 224 7.43 13.15 -11.07
N GLU A 225 6.18 13.65 -11.04
CA GLU A 225 5.56 14.19 -9.83
C GLU A 225 5.33 13.13 -8.74
N TYR A 226 5.26 11.85 -9.10
CA TYR A 226 5.11 10.76 -8.14
C TYR A 226 6.45 10.23 -7.64
N ALA A 227 7.57 10.63 -8.24
CA ALA A 227 8.93 10.31 -7.83
C ALA A 227 9.09 8.84 -7.41
N ILE A 228 8.71 7.92 -8.30
CA ILE A 228 8.91 6.48 -8.08
C ILE A 228 10.40 6.17 -8.20
N ASP A 229 10.98 5.53 -7.18
CA ASP A 229 12.42 5.27 -7.11
C ASP A 229 12.81 3.98 -7.84
N ARG A 230 11.96 2.96 -7.78
CA ARG A 230 12.24 1.61 -8.28
C ARG A 230 10.96 0.93 -8.74
N THR A 231 11.05 0.12 -9.77
CA THR A 231 9.92 -0.67 -10.27
C THR A 231 10.33 -2.12 -10.49
N LEU A 232 9.50 -3.03 -9.96
CA LEU A 232 9.63 -4.46 -10.11
C LEU A 232 8.61 -4.95 -11.14
N VAL A 233 9.06 -5.75 -12.11
CA VAL A 233 8.16 -6.44 -13.05
C VAL A 233 8.05 -7.90 -12.64
N LEU A 234 6.81 -8.35 -12.43
CA LEU A 234 6.52 -9.76 -12.11
C LEU A 234 5.90 -10.44 -13.32
N ASP A 235 6.36 -11.66 -13.60
CA ASP A 235 5.75 -12.58 -14.56
C ASP A 235 5.90 -14.00 -14.03
N ASP A 236 4.88 -14.82 -14.23
CA ASP A 236 4.87 -16.23 -13.82
C ASP A 236 5.38 -16.45 -12.38
N HIS A 237 4.84 -15.67 -11.44
CA HIS A 237 5.14 -15.71 -10.00
C HIS A 237 6.59 -15.35 -9.62
N ARG A 238 7.35 -14.71 -10.50
CA ARG A 238 8.76 -14.32 -10.31
C ARG A 238 8.98 -12.85 -10.62
N ILE A 239 9.99 -12.26 -10.00
CA ILE A 239 10.50 -10.95 -10.40
C ILE A 239 11.40 -11.17 -11.61
N VAL A 240 11.00 -10.66 -12.78
CA VAL A 240 11.71 -10.81 -14.05
C VAL A 240 12.49 -9.56 -14.45
N PHE A 241 12.20 -8.43 -13.81
CA PHE A 241 12.94 -7.18 -13.96
C PHE A 241 12.89 -6.38 -12.65
N ASP A 242 13.97 -5.70 -12.36
CA ASP A 242 14.15 -4.86 -11.18
C ASP A 242 15.04 -3.67 -11.54
N GLY A 243 14.50 -2.46 -11.51
CA GLY A 243 15.27 -1.30 -11.93
C GLY A 243 14.48 0.03 -11.89
N VAL A 244 14.98 1.00 -12.64
CA VAL A 244 14.36 2.33 -12.73
C VAL A 244 13.03 2.28 -13.48
N PRO A 245 12.07 3.16 -13.16
CA PRO A 245 10.70 3.13 -13.70
C PRO A 245 10.60 3.08 -15.23
N ALA A 246 11.38 3.90 -15.93
CA ALA A 246 11.32 3.97 -17.39
C ALA A 246 11.74 2.66 -18.06
N ASP A 247 12.83 2.03 -17.58
CA ASP A 247 13.33 0.78 -18.12
C ASP A 247 12.38 -0.38 -17.78
N ALA A 248 11.80 -0.37 -16.57
CA ALA A 248 10.82 -1.36 -16.16
C ALA A 248 9.55 -1.31 -17.03
N VAL A 249 9.06 -0.12 -17.34
CA VAL A 249 7.90 0.07 -18.21
C VAL A 249 8.22 -0.37 -19.64
N ALA A 250 9.41 -0.06 -20.17
CA ALA A 250 9.84 -0.54 -21.49
C ALA A 250 9.89 -2.07 -21.53
N PHE A 251 10.54 -2.71 -20.54
CA PHE A 251 10.60 -4.15 -20.41
C PHE A 251 9.19 -4.78 -20.32
N TYR A 252 8.31 -4.21 -19.51
CA TYR A 252 6.94 -4.69 -19.37
C TYR A 252 6.15 -4.62 -20.68
N ASN A 253 6.29 -3.55 -21.45
CA ASN A 253 5.63 -3.40 -22.74
C ASN A 253 6.12 -4.44 -23.77
N ASP A 254 7.41 -4.75 -23.76
CA ASP A 254 7.97 -5.79 -24.62
C ASP A 254 7.48 -7.20 -24.19
N LEU A 255 7.39 -7.45 -22.88
CA LEU A 255 6.84 -8.68 -22.33
C LEU A 255 5.37 -8.88 -22.75
N VAL A 256 4.55 -7.82 -22.64
CA VAL A 256 3.14 -7.83 -23.08
C VAL A 256 3.04 -8.17 -24.56
N ARG A 257 3.88 -7.53 -25.40
CA ARG A 257 3.91 -7.78 -26.85
C ARG A 257 4.26 -9.22 -27.17
N ALA A 258 5.33 -9.75 -26.54
CA ALA A 258 5.77 -11.13 -26.74
C ALA A 258 4.68 -12.14 -26.34
N ARG A 259 4.00 -11.92 -25.21
CA ARG A 259 2.88 -12.78 -24.76
C ARG A 259 1.68 -12.72 -25.71
N PHE A 260 1.39 -11.54 -26.26
CA PHE A 260 0.31 -11.38 -27.23
C PHE A 260 0.61 -12.09 -28.57
N GLU A 261 1.85 -12.05 -29.05
CA GLU A 261 2.28 -12.76 -30.25
C GLU A 261 2.25 -14.27 -30.05
N ALA A 262 2.73 -14.75 -28.91
CA ALA A 262 2.68 -16.18 -28.56
C ALA A 262 1.26 -16.73 -28.45
N ALA A 263 0.29 -15.91 -28.02
CA ALA A 263 -1.11 -16.31 -27.92
C ALA A 263 -1.84 -16.37 -29.28
N LYS A 264 -1.24 -15.86 -30.38
CA LYS A 264 -1.78 -15.89 -31.75
C LYS A 264 -1.24 -17.07 -32.57
N ALA A 265 -0.13 -17.66 -32.14
CA ALA A 265 0.52 -18.79 -32.78
C ALA A 265 -0.12 -20.12 -32.34
#